data_350ec593a76e632431dee90d7b63e74f
#
_entry.id   350ec593a76e632431dee90d7b63e74f
#
_cell.length_a   1.000
_cell.length_b   1.000
_cell.length_c   1.000
_cell.angle_alpha   90.00
_cell.angle_beta   90.00
_cell.angle_gamma   90.00
#
_symmetry.space_group_name_H-M   'P 1'
#
loop_
_entity.id
_entity.type
_entity.pdbx_description
1 polymer ?
#
loop_
_entity_poly.entity_id
_entity_poly.type
_entity_poly.pdbx_seq_one_letter_code
_entity_poly.pdbx_strand_id
1 'polypeptide(L)'
;MIIDEKFKDAKPTDTIERIKAILKELDIELVEEWIDTGLAHCHGLHVRGTKGFPYANGKGITPDFARGSAYGEFIERLQSGLFFYKYQSLENDPELLLHSYAPDKEYRTKEELLTDSEWMEPIALRYGVSKQTIADQCEMYAGSKKILVTPYYDYFADKYVMLPAGFVEHIYSANGCCVGNSREEAWIHALSEIMERFCCIRLTAEDLSVPVIPEEALRQYKLVSEILDRIRAEGQYHVDVVDCSLGMGFPVVATRIMNLKTHRYIVSIGADPIAEIAIHRTLTEAFQGRTLANLGQAGNSKILSHAKDTDICNNVLNQLETAQGAMNATFFTPSPVPFTEFPDHSGLNNKELVHIVLEHFRKLNCRVYIRNYSFLGFHCYKFVVPGFSESRGFRIPQKLQQYAMGDLAAKALKHIRNADILSLQDVLVHHKMIRGVNSREYYYPFIAGLPLAHGDHNVSAALHYAYAAWKLRKHNDAKTYLKTAISYCTEERKKSYLQCMLQYLRFEAEGIGSAQALDVLPLLYGKEDVERLRSSLQDHGDVFSDLLMECCLPHCDKCPHREQCYYEEARRVIRNTGERYSKFTAGQDREHFRI
;
A
#
# COMPACT_ATOMS: atom_id res chain seq x y z
N MET A 1 25.35 -22.43 4.12
CA MET A 1 23.88 -22.40 3.91
C MET A 1 23.40 -21.08 4.46
N ILE A 2 22.68 -20.31 3.68
CA ILE A 2 22.07 -19.07 4.12
C ILE A 2 20.91 -19.45 5.03
N ILE A 3 20.73 -18.74 6.16
CA ILE A 3 19.68 -19.09 7.16
C ILE A 3 18.28 -19.15 6.55
N ASP A 4 18.00 -18.24 5.62
CA ASP A 4 16.71 -18.17 4.91
C ASP A 4 16.39 -19.48 4.16
N GLU A 5 17.37 -20.16 3.57
CA GLU A 5 17.16 -21.44 2.87
C GLU A 5 16.63 -22.53 3.80
N LYS A 6 16.99 -22.50 5.08
CA LYS A 6 16.54 -23.48 6.06
C LYS A 6 15.04 -23.40 6.35
N PHE A 7 14.48 -22.18 6.29
CA PHE A 7 13.09 -21.92 6.65
C PHE A 7 12.17 -21.77 5.43
N LYS A 8 12.68 -22.08 4.22
CA LYS A 8 11.86 -22.21 3.01
C LYS A 8 11.62 -23.70 2.70
N ASP A 9 10.35 -24.08 2.60
CA ASP A 9 9.94 -25.46 2.36
C ASP A 9 10.09 -25.91 0.89
N ALA A 10 10.55 -25.01 0.01
CA ALA A 10 10.98 -25.30 -1.35
C ALA A 10 12.08 -24.33 -1.78
N LYS A 11 12.86 -24.70 -2.79
CA LYS A 11 13.84 -23.80 -3.39
C LYS A 11 13.14 -22.63 -4.08
N PRO A 12 13.71 -21.42 -4.06
CA PRO A 12 13.11 -20.27 -4.73
C PRO A 12 12.80 -20.52 -6.22
N THR A 13 13.67 -21.24 -6.94
CA THR A 13 13.45 -21.63 -8.34
C THR A 13 12.18 -22.46 -8.54
N ASP A 14 11.96 -23.47 -7.70
CA ASP A 14 10.81 -24.36 -7.79
C ASP A 14 9.51 -23.59 -7.46
N THR A 15 9.59 -22.69 -6.48
CA THR A 15 8.51 -21.77 -6.11
C THR A 15 8.11 -20.89 -7.30
N ILE A 16 9.10 -20.28 -7.97
CA ILE A 16 8.87 -19.40 -9.12
C ILE A 16 8.25 -20.17 -10.28
N GLU A 17 8.75 -21.34 -10.61
CA GLU A 17 8.21 -22.17 -11.70
C GLU A 17 6.75 -22.58 -11.42
N ARG A 18 6.45 -22.97 -10.18
CA ARG A 18 5.09 -23.28 -9.77
C ARG A 18 4.14 -22.09 -9.92
N ILE A 19 4.56 -20.90 -9.49
CA ILE A 19 3.76 -19.67 -9.64
C ILE A 19 3.60 -19.31 -11.12
N LYS A 20 4.67 -19.38 -11.91
CA LYS A 20 4.60 -19.14 -13.36
C LYS A 20 3.63 -20.08 -14.08
N ALA A 21 3.58 -21.35 -13.67
CA ALA A 21 2.61 -22.31 -14.22
C ALA A 21 1.17 -21.88 -13.91
N ILE A 22 0.87 -21.47 -12.68
CA ILE A 22 -0.45 -20.95 -12.29
C ILE A 22 -0.82 -19.69 -13.10
N LEU A 23 0.10 -18.74 -13.23
CA LEU A 23 -0.14 -17.51 -13.98
C LEU A 23 -0.39 -17.77 -15.47
N LYS A 24 0.34 -18.73 -16.06
CA LYS A 24 0.14 -19.15 -17.45
C LYS A 24 -1.27 -19.72 -17.69
N GLU A 25 -1.81 -20.49 -16.74
CA GLU A 25 -3.18 -20.99 -16.84
C GLU A 25 -4.25 -19.88 -16.76
N LEU A 26 -3.91 -18.74 -16.20
CA LEU A 26 -4.75 -17.54 -16.13
C LEU A 26 -4.49 -16.56 -17.29
N ASP A 27 -3.60 -16.93 -18.22
CA ASP A 27 -3.16 -16.09 -19.33
C ASP A 27 -2.58 -14.75 -18.81
N ILE A 28 -1.72 -14.85 -17.78
CA ILE A 28 -0.99 -13.73 -17.18
C ILE A 28 0.50 -13.92 -17.46
N GLU A 29 1.08 -12.97 -18.17
CA GLU A 29 2.51 -12.92 -18.46
C GLU A 29 3.15 -11.73 -17.73
N LEU A 30 4.29 -11.96 -17.06
CA LEU A 30 4.99 -10.95 -16.28
C LEU A 30 6.31 -10.55 -16.92
N VAL A 31 6.58 -9.25 -16.87
CA VAL A 31 7.87 -8.64 -17.22
C VAL A 31 8.64 -8.37 -15.92
N GLU A 32 9.91 -8.74 -15.90
CA GLU A 32 10.83 -8.53 -14.77
C GLU A 32 11.71 -7.29 -15.01
N GLU A 33 11.76 -6.39 -14.03
CA GLU A 33 12.61 -5.18 -14.05
C GLU A 33 13.48 -5.18 -12.79
N TRP A 34 14.78 -5.43 -12.98
CA TRP A 34 15.73 -5.53 -11.87
C TRP A 34 16.21 -4.14 -11.42
N ILE A 35 16.39 -4.00 -10.11
CA ILE A 35 16.93 -2.81 -9.46
C ILE A 35 18.34 -3.14 -8.97
N ASP A 36 19.35 -2.46 -9.53
CA ASP A 36 20.72 -2.54 -9.03
C ASP A 36 20.85 -1.71 -7.75
N THR A 37 20.84 -2.37 -6.62
CA THR A 37 20.94 -1.71 -5.31
C THR A 37 22.36 -1.21 -4.98
N GLY A 38 23.39 -1.69 -5.66
CA GLY A 38 24.80 -1.45 -5.35
C GLY A 38 25.33 -2.27 -4.15
N LEU A 39 24.55 -3.27 -3.69
CA LEU A 39 24.90 -4.18 -2.59
C LEU A 39 24.84 -5.65 -3.04
N ALA A 40 25.85 -6.43 -2.65
CA ALA A 40 25.96 -7.84 -3.04
C ALA A 40 24.83 -8.72 -2.47
N HIS A 41 24.25 -8.33 -1.33
CA HIS A 41 23.25 -9.11 -0.60
C HIS A 41 21.93 -8.37 -0.36
N CYS A 42 21.63 -7.40 -1.22
CA CYS A 42 20.33 -6.74 -1.27
C CYS A 42 19.92 -6.63 -2.74
N HIS A 43 18.94 -7.41 -3.15
CA HIS A 43 18.42 -7.43 -4.50
C HIS A 43 16.98 -6.97 -4.53
N GLY A 44 16.64 -6.15 -5.52
CA GLY A 44 15.30 -5.65 -5.77
C GLY A 44 14.80 -6.04 -7.14
N LEU A 45 13.55 -6.43 -7.23
CA LEU A 45 12.88 -6.79 -8.48
C LEU A 45 11.48 -6.18 -8.51
N HIS A 46 11.13 -5.58 -9.64
CA HIS A 46 9.77 -5.20 -9.96
C HIS A 46 9.22 -6.14 -11.02
N VAL A 47 8.04 -6.73 -10.76
CA VAL A 47 7.31 -7.55 -11.74
C VAL A 47 5.99 -6.90 -12.08
N ARG A 48 5.62 -6.89 -13.35
CA ARG A 48 4.36 -6.32 -13.82
C ARG A 48 3.79 -7.09 -14.98
N GLY A 49 2.49 -7.05 -15.15
CA GLY A 49 1.83 -7.54 -16.35
C GLY A 49 2.33 -6.81 -17.60
N THR A 50 2.23 -7.42 -18.76
CA THR A 50 2.73 -6.89 -20.04
C THR A 50 2.20 -5.49 -20.38
N LYS A 51 0.99 -5.16 -19.92
CA LYS A 51 0.40 -3.81 -20.05
C LYS A 51 0.65 -2.89 -18.83
N GLY A 52 1.54 -3.29 -17.90
CA GLY A 52 1.89 -2.49 -16.71
C GLY A 52 1.06 -2.76 -15.46
N PHE A 53 0.01 -3.56 -15.54
CA PHE A 53 -0.83 -3.96 -14.41
C PHE A 53 -1.24 -5.43 -14.53
N PRO A 54 -1.40 -6.19 -13.44
CA PRO A 54 -1.02 -5.84 -12.07
C PRO A 54 0.51 -5.84 -11.86
N TYR A 55 0.98 -5.34 -10.71
CA TYR A 55 2.43 -5.31 -10.40
C TYR A 55 2.69 -5.67 -8.92
N ALA A 56 3.89 -6.16 -8.67
CA ALA A 56 4.41 -6.45 -7.33
C ALA A 56 5.91 -6.16 -7.26
N ASN A 57 6.43 -6.01 -6.05
CA ASN A 57 7.85 -5.81 -5.81
C ASN A 57 8.41 -7.01 -5.03
N GLY A 58 9.67 -7.33 -5.29
CA GLY A 58 10.40 -8.35 -4.56
C GLY A 58 11.71 -7.84 -4.05
N LYS A 59 12.14 -8.40 -2.94
CA LYS A 59 13.42 -8.14 -2.31
C LYS A 59 14.00 -9.43 -1.76
N GLY A 60 15.32 -9.49 -1.68
CA GLY A 60 15.98 -10.68 -1.14
C GLY A 60 17.48 -10.52 -1.04
N ILE A 61 18.09 -11.41 -0.26
CA ILE A 61 19.55 -11.47 -0.06
C ILE A 61 20.29 -12.13 -1.23
N THR A 62 19.56 -12.80 -2.11
CA THR A 62 20.03 -13.30 -3.41
C THR A 62 19.02 -12.94 -4.50
N PRO A 63 19.44 -12.98 -5.81
CA PRO A 63 18.53 -12.75 -6.92
C PRO A 63 17.32 -13.71 -6.91
N ASP A 64 17.53 -14.99 -6.59
CA ASP A 64 16.44 -15.97 -6.56
C ASP A 64 15.46 -15.71 -5.41
N PHE A 65 15.93 -15.27 -4.24
CA PHE A 65 15.02 -14.83 -3.16
C PHE A 65 14.24 -13.57 -3.53
N ALA A 66 14.88 -12.58 -4.20
CA ALA A 66 14.18 -11.39 -4.66
C ALA A 66 13.09 -11.73 -5.69
N ARG A 67 13.41 -12.64 -6.63
CA ARG A 67 12.45 -13.15 -7.62
C ARG A 67 11.32 -13.93 -6.94
N GLY A 68 11.64 -14.87 -6.04
CA GLY A 68 10.65 -15.62 -5.25
C GLY A 68 9.72 -14.70 -4.46
N SER A 69 10.26 -13.63 -3.86
CA SER A 69 9.49 -12.59 -3.15
C SER A 69 8.53 -11.85 -4.09
N ALA A 70 8.98 -11.41 -5.28
CA ALA A 70 8.15 -10.68 -6.24
C ALA A 70 6.99 -11.54 -6.78
N TYR A 71 7.29 -12.78 -7.18
CA TYR A 71 6.27 -13.72 -7.65
C TYR A 71 5.33 -14.15 -6.50
N GLY A 72 5.86 -14.31 -5.29
CA GLY A 72 5.09 -14.59 -4.07
C GLY A 72 4.10 -13.46 -3.77
N GLU A 73 4.54 -12.21 -3.75
CA GLU A 73 3.65 -11.07 -3.55
C GLU A 73 2.60 -10.97 -4.67
N PHE A 74 3.00 -11.25 -5.91
CA PHE A 74 2.07 -11.20 -7.03
C PHE A 74 0.92 -12.21 -6.87
N ILE A 75 1.24 -13.49 -6.57
CA ILE A 75 0.21 -14.54 -6.40
C ILE A 75 -0.62 -14.29 -5.13
N GLU A 76 -0.02 -13.74 -4.06
CA GLU A 76 -0.73 -13.30 -2.85
C GLU A 76 -1.81 -12.27 -3.18
N ARG A 77 -1.43 -11.19 -3.88
CA ARG A 77 -2.34 -10.11 -4.26
C ARG A 77 -3.45 -10.59 -5.20
N LEU A 78 -3.13 -11.56 -6.06
CA LEU A 78 -4.10 -12.15 -6.96
C LEU A 78 -5.12 -13.01 -6.21
N GLN A 79 -4.66 -13.95 -5.37
CA GLN A 79 -5.53 -14.85 -4.61
C GLN A 79 -6.32 -14.15 -3.51
N SER A 80 -5.77 -13.11 -2.89
CA SER A 80 -6.49 -12.32 -1.88
C SER A 80 -7.42 -11.25 -2.45
N GLY A 81 -7.37 -11.00 -3.77
CA GLY A 81 -8.18 -9.98 -4.43
C GLY A 81 -7.65 -8.56 -4.28
N LEU A 82 -6.50 -8.37 -3.63
CA LEU A 82 -5.94 -7.04 -3.32
C LEU A 82 -5.56 -6.21 -4.55
N PHE A 83 -5.30 -6.83 -5.69
CA PHE A 83 -5.11 -6.08 -6.93
C PHE A 83 -6.37 -5.33 -7.40
N PHE A 84 -7.54 -5.79 -6.98
CA PHE A 84 -8.80 -5.41 -7.59
C PHE A 84 -9.66 -4.50 -6.71
N TYR A 85 -9.37 -4.40 -5.40
CA TYR A 85 -10.20 -3.62 -4.48
C TYR A 85 -10.40 -2.15 -4.91
N LYS A 86 -9.43 -1.57 -5.58
CA LYS A 86 -9.50 -0.20 -6.09
C LYS A 86 -10.49 0.01 -7.23
N TYR A 87 -10.91 -1.07 -7.91
CA TYR A 87 -11.91 -0.99 -8.97
C TYR A 87 -13.35 -0.99 -8.46
N GLN A 88 -13.57 -1.35 -7.19
CA GLN A 88 -14.90 -1.37 -6.56
C GLN A 88 -15.62 -0.02 -6.64
N SER A 89 -14.89 1.07 -6.41
CA SER A 89 -15.46 2.42 -6.44
C SER A 89 -15.84 2.91 -7.84
N LEU A 90 -15.41 2.22 -8.90
CA LEU A 90 -15.66 2.65 -10.27
C LEU A 90 -17.07 2.35 -10.77
N GLU A 91 -17.66 1.22 -10.40
CA GLU A 91 -18.89 0.75 -11.03
C GLU A 91 -19.98 0.30 -10.05
N ASN A 92 -19.70 0.17 -8.74
CA ASN A 92 -20.55 -0.59 -7.82
C ASN A 92 -20.87 -2.00 -8.37
N ASP A 93 -19.95 -2.56 -9.16
CA ASP A 93 -20.10 -3.87 -9.79
C ASP A 93 -19.57 -4.94 -8.83
N PRO A 94 -20.45 -5.75 -8.24
CA PRO A 94 -20.05 -6.81 -7.31
C PRO A 94 -19.14 -7.85 -7.99
N GLU A 95 -19.18 -8.00 -9.33
CA GLU A 95 -18.30 -8.91 -10.05
C GLU A 95 -16.83 -8.50 -10.04
N LEU A 96 -16.52 -7.24 -9.67
CA LEU A 96 -15.15 -6.75 -9.50
C LEU A 96 -14.57 -7.07 -8.11
N LEU A 97 -15.37 -7.69 -7.24
CA LEU A 97 -14.98 -8.10 -5.91
C LEU A 97 -14.68 -9.60 -5.86
N LEU A 98 -13.46 -9.98 -5.57
CA LEU A 98 -13.15 -11.41 -5.40
C LEU A 98 -14.06 -12.08 -4.35
N HIS A 99 -14.37 -11.38 -3.27
CA HIS A 99 -15.26 -11.90 -2.22
C HIS A 99 -16.68 -12.20 -2.70
N SER A 100 -17.15 -11.55 -3.77
CA SER A 100 -18.45 -11.86 -4.36
C SER A 100 -18.52 -13.26 -4.98
N TYR A 101 -17.37 -13.86 -5.26
CA TYR A 101 -17.24 -15.22 -5.76
C TYR A 101 -17.04 -16.26 -4.64
N ALA A 102 -16.91 -15.84 -3.39
CA ALA A 102 -16.72 -16.79 -2.28
C ALA A 102 -17.90 -17.76 -2.19
N PRO A 103 -17.65 -19.10 -2.20
CA PRO A 103 -18.72 -20.10 -2.22
C PRO A 103 -19.53 -20.14 -0.92
N ASP A 104 -18.93 -19.64 0.17
CA ASP A 104 -19.42 -19.64 1.54
C ASP A 104 -19.80 -18.23 2.06
N LYS A 105 -19.98 -17.26 1.13
CA LYS A 105 -20.42 -15.92 1.49
C LYS A 105 -21.87 -15.88 1.96
N GLU A 106 -22.13 -14.96 2.88
CA GLU A 106 -23.46 -14.58 3.32
C GLU A 106 -23.66 -13.06 3.22
N TYR A 107 -24.90 -12.63 3.36
CA TYR A 107 -25.25 -11.22 3.50
C TYR A 107 -25.96 -10.99 4.82
N ARG A 108 -25.49 -10.02 5.60
CA ARG A 108 -26.04 -9.65 6.90
C ARG A 108 -26.39 -8.18 6.94
N THR A 109 -27.38 -7.83 7.77
CA THR A 109 -27.65 -6.44 8.12
C THR A 109 -26.73 -6.00 9.26
N LYS A 110 -26.70 -4.71 9.52
CA LYS A 110 -25.95 -4.14 10.64
C LYS A 110 -26.42 -4.70 12.00
N GLU A 111 -27.72 -4.88 12.16
CA GLU A 111 -28.34 -5.43 13.37
C GLU A 111 -27.90 -6.88 13.61
N GLU A 112 -27.85 -7.69 12.55
CA GLU A 112 -27.34 -9.07 12.62
C GLU A 112 -25.85 -9.12 12.97
N LEU A 113 -25.04 -8.18 12.45
CA LEU A 113 -23.63 -8.07 12.83
C LEU A 113 -23.44 -7.71 14.31
N LEU A 114 -24.31 -6.86 14.85
CA LEU A 114 -24.26 -6.48 16.26
C LEU A 114 -24.64 -7.63 17.19
N THR A 115 -25.46 -8.57 16.73
CA THR A 115 -25.81 -9.78 17.48
C THR A 115 -24.61 -10.74 17.58
N ASP A 116 -23.79 -10.86 16.51
CA ASP A 116 -22.57 -11.69 16.47
C ASP A 116 -21.32 -10.79 16.46
N SER A 117 -21.14 -10.04 17.54
CA SER A 117 -20.18 -8.93 17.62
C SER A 117 -18.96 -9.19 18.51
N GLU A 118 -18.66 -10.44 18.87
CA GLU A 118 -17.50 -10.77 19.71
C GLU A 118 -16.17 -10.29 19.09
N TRP A 119 -16.03 -10.36 17.78
CA TRP A 119 -14.85 -9.92 17.08
C TRP A 119 -14.63 -8.39 17.12
N MET A 120 -15.68 -7.62 17.40
CA MET A 120 -15.60 -6.16 17.54
C MET A 120 -15.06 -5.72 18.91
N GLU A 121 -15.11 -6.58 19.93
CA GLU A 121 -14.71 -6.24 21.31
C GLU A 121 -13.25 -5.74 21.42
N PRO A 122 -12.24 -6.45 20.88
CA PRO A 122 -10.87 -6.00 20.98
C PRO A 122 -10.64 -4.67 20.26
N ILE A 123 -11.34 -4.43 19.14
CA ILE A 123 -11.29 -3.18 18.39
C ILE A 123 -11.90 -2.05 19.20
N ALA A 124 -13.10 -2.27 19.75
CA ALA A 124 -13.81 -1.29 20.56
C ALA A 124 -12.97 -0.85 21.77
N LEU A 125 -12.34 -1.81 22.45
CA LEU A 125 -11.47 -1.56 23.60
C LEU A 125 -10.23 -0.75 23.20
N ARG A 126 -9.53 -1.18 22.14
CA ARG A 126 -8.28 -0.54 21.72
C ARG A 126 -8.47 0.91 21.29
N TYR A 127 -9.52 1.19 20.54
CA TYR A 127 -9.75 2.50 19.91
C TYR A 127 -10.75 3.37 20.66
N GLY A 128 -11.33 2.89 21.77
CA GLY A 128 -12.29 3.64 22.56
C GLY A 128 -13.58 3.94 21.81
N VAL A 129 -14.04 3.01 20.97
CA VAL A 129 -15.23 3.19 20.12
C VAL A 129 -16.33 2.17 20.47
N SER A 130 -17.58 2.49 20.13
CA SER A 130 -18.69 1.55 20.32
C SER A 130 -18.73 0.48 19.22
N LYS A 131 -19.29 -0.70 19.53
CA LYS A 131 -19.58 -1.73 18.51
C LYS A 131 -20.53 -1.18 17.43
N GLN A 132 -21.46 -0.30 17.80
CA GLN A 132 -22.34 0.40 16.85
C GLN A 132 -21.52 1.17 15.81
N THR A 133 -20.48 1.90 16.24
CA THR A 133 -19.61 2.65 15.34
C THR A 133 -18.86 1.73 14.38
N ILE A 134 -18.42 0.56 14.84
CA ILE A 134 -17.77 -0.45 13.97
C ILE A 134 -18.77 -0.99 12.95
N ALA A 135 -20.01 -1.31 13.38
CA ALA A 135 -21.06 -1.79 12.51
C ALA A 135 -21.50 -0.75 11.47
N ASP A 136 -21.56 0.54 11.85
CA ASP A 136 -21.82 1.64 10.91
C ASP A 136 -20.71 1.74 9.83
N GLN A 137 -19.46 1.48 10.18
CA GLN A 137 -18.37 1.39 9.20
C GLN A 137 -18.51 0.19 8.27
N CYS A 138 -18.91 -0.97 8.79
CA CYS A 138 -19.15 -2.13 7.95
C CYS A 138 -20.22 -1.87 6.89
N GLU A 139 -21.32 -1.21 7.26
CA GLU A 139 -22.38 -0.79 6.34
C GLU A 139 -21.86 0.23 5.31
N MET A 140 -21.06 1.19 5.76
CA MET A 140 -20.45 2.20 4.89
C MET A 140 -19.52 1.56 3.84
N TYR A 141 -18.60 0.67 4.27
CA TYR A 141 -17.69 0.00 3.34
C TYR A 141 -18.40 -0.98 2.40
N ALA A 142 -19.56 -1.50 2.80
CA ALA A 142 -20.39 -2.31 1.91
C ALA A 142 -21.13 -1.47 0.86
N GLY A 143 -21.26 -0.14 1.06
CA GLY A 143 -22.07 0.73 0.21
C GLY A 143 -23.54 0.33 0.13
N SER A 144 -24.01 -0.53 1.03
CA SER A 144 -25.32 -1.16 1.04
C SER A 144 -25.71 -1.60 2.45
N LYS A 145 -27.01 -1.66 2.72
CA LYS A 145 -27.54 -2.25 3.96
C LYS A 145 -27.30 -3.77 4.05
N LYS A 146 -27.05 -4.43 2.92
CA LYS A 146 -26.66 -5.84 2.85
C LYS A 146 -25.15 -5.93 2.81
N ILE A 147 -24.56 -6.29 3.94
CA ILE A 147 -23.13 -6.38 4.15
C ILE A 147 -22.67 -7.80 3.78
N LEU A 148 -21.79 -7.93 2.79
CA LEU A 148 -21.19 -9.20 2.43
C LEU A 148 -20.23 -9.63 3.54
N VAL A 149 -20.43 -10.83 4.08
CA VAL A 149 -19.60 -11.45 5.12
C VAL A 149 -19.05 -12.79 4.63
N THR A 150 -17.90 -13.15 5.12
CA THR A 150 -17.25 -14.44 4.82
C THR A 150 -16.76 -15.09 6.12
N PRO A 151 -16.75 -16.43 6.23
CA PRO A 151 -16.31 -17.11 7.43
C PRO A 151 -14.79 -17.05 7.57
N TYR A 152 -14.36 -16.77 8.79
CA TYR A 152 -12.98 -16.88 9.27
C TYR A 152 -12.94 -17.87 10.42
N TYR A 153 -11.94 -18.72 10.45
CA TYR A 153 -11.74 -19.67 11.54
C TYR A 153 -11.04 -19.00 12.72
N ASP A 154 -11.68 -18.95 13.89
CA ASP A 154 -11.07 -18.53 15.15
C ASP A 154 -10.20 -19.68 15.66
N TYR A 155 -8.88 -19.51 15.55
CA TYR A 155 -7.91 -20.56 15.85
C TYR A 155 -7.96 -21.03 17.32
N PHE A 156 -8.17 -20.10 18.25
CA PHE A 156 -8.18 -20.43 19.67
C PHE A 156 -9.54 -20.89 20.19
N ALA A 157 -10.63 -20.48 19.56
CA ALA A 157 -11.98 -20.85 19.97
C ALA A 157 -12.55 -22.05 19.19
N ASP A 158 -11.83 -22.57 18.18
CA ASP A 158 -12.24 -23.69 17.29
C ASP A 158 -13.65 -23.50 16.72
N LYS A 159 -13.94 -22.27 16.23
CA LYS A 159 -15.22 -21.92 15.63
C LYS A 159 -15.07 -20.99 14.45
N TYR A 160 -16.09 -20.90 13.60
CA TYR A 160 -16.14 -19.88 12.55
C TYR A 160 -16.81 -18.60 13.04
N VAL A 161 -16.29 -17.46 12.55
CA VAL A 161 -16.82 -16.13 12.77
C VAL A 161 -17.00 -15.44 11.42
N MET A 162 -18.16 -14.84 11.19
CA MET A 162 -18.45 -14.14 9.94
C MET A 162 -17.91 -12.72 10.00
N LEU A 163 -16.91 -12.41 9.18
CA LEU A 163 -16.31 -11.07 9.11
C LEU A 163 -16.77 -10.32 7.85
N PRO A 164 -17.07 -9.02 7.96
CA PRO A 164 -17.47 -8.20 6.82
C PRO A 164 -16.29 -8.00 5.85
N ALA A 165 -16.43 -8.45 4.61
CA ALA A 165 -15.35 -8.42 3.62
C ALA A 165 -14.82 -7.00 3.37
N GLY A 166 -15.70 -6.03 3.12
CA GLY A 166 -15.30 -4.64 2.90
C GLY A 166 -14.58 -4.03 4.10
N PHE A 167 -14.98 -4.37 5.33
CA PHE A 167 -14.31 -3.92 6.54
C PHE A 167 -12.89 -4.52 6.64
N VAL A 168 -12.75 -5.83 6.39
CA VAL A 168 -11.44 -6.49 6.41
C VAL A 168 -10.50 -5.88 5.36
N GLU A 169 -10.97 -5.65 4.15
CA GLU A 169 -10.16 -5.05 3.08
C GLU A 169 -9.71 -3.62 3.41
N HIS A 170 -10.61 -2.79 3.95
CA HIS A 170 -10.30 -1.39 4.19
C HIS A 170 -9.48 -1.16 5.46
N ILE A 171 -9.71 -1.92 6.52
CA ILE A 171 -9.05 -1.70 7.82
C ILE A 171 -7.75 -2.48 7.93
N TYR A 172 -7.76 -3.75 7.51
CA TYR A 172 -6.57 -4.61 7.60
C TYR A 172 -5.73 -4.56 6.31
N SER A 173 -6.32 -4.24 5.16
CA SER A 173 -5.65 -4.17 3.86
C SER A 173 -4.81 -5.42 3.61
N ALA A 174 -3.56 -5.28 3.20
CA ALA A 174 -2.63 -6.39 3.00
C ALA A 174 -2.10 -7.01 4.30
N ASN A 175 -2.20 -6.32 5.44
CA ASN A 175 -1.65 -6.82 6.71
C ASN A 175 -2.26 -8.17 7.09
N GLY A 176 -1.41 -9.16 7.32
CA GLY A 176 -1.81 -10.53 7.58
C GLY A 176 -2.19 -11.36 6.34
N CYS A 177 -2.05 -10.83 5.11
CA CYS A 177 -2.02 -11.65 3.90
C CYS A 177 -0.67 -12.36 3.80
N CYS A 178 -0.67 -13.58 3.32
CA CYS A 178 0.55 -14.35 3.18
C CYS A 178 0.46 -15.42 2.13
N VAL A 179 1.61 -15.77 1.60
CA VAL A 179 1.80 -16.97 0.79
C VAL A 179 3.06 -17.72 1.25
N GLY A 180 3.11 -19.03 0.96
CA GLY A 180 4.25 -19.86 1.26
C GLY A 180 4.25 -21.14 0.46
N ASN A 181 5.36 -21.87 0.49
CA ASN A 181 5.46 -23.19 -0.13
C ASN A 181 4.69 -24.24 0.68
N SER A 182 4.55 -24.01 1.98
CA SER A 182 3.70 -24.75 2.90
C SER A 182 2.77 -23.80 3.65
N ARG A 183 1.81 -24.39 4.36
CA ARG A 183 0.93 -23.68 5.28
C ARG A 183 1.74 -23.02 6.41
N GLU A 184 2.67 -23.73 6.98
CA GLU A 184 3.49 -23.32 8.10
C GLU A 184 4.38 -22.10 7.71
N GLU A 185 5.04 -22.17 6.56
CA GLU A 185 5.83 -21.04 6.03
C GLU A 185 4.95 -19.79 5.85
N ALA A 186 3.76 -19.95 5.23
CA ALA A 186 2.84 -18.84 5.03
C ALA A 186 2.36 -18.23 6.37
N TRP A 187 2.02 -19.06 7.35
CA TRP A 187 1.51 -18.59 8.64
C TRP A 187 2.55 -17.83 9.46
N ILE A 188 3.81 -18.31 9.48
CA ILE A 188 4.92 -17.58 10.11
C ILE A 188 5.05 -16.19 9.50
N HIS A 189 5.01 -16.12 8.16
CA HIS A 189 5.12 -14.85 7.45
C HIS A 189 3.99 -13.87 7.82
N ALA A 190 2.73 -14.32 7.80
CA ALA A 190 1.58 -13.48 8.16
C ALA A 190 1.66 -12.93 9.59
N LEU A 191 1.93 -13.82 10.54
CA LEU A 191 1.96 -13.46 11.96
C LEU A 191 3.16 -12.56 12.29
N SER A 192 4.30 -12.79 11.63
CA SER A 192 5.47 -11.90 11.74
C SER A 192 5.17 -10.52 11.17
N GLU A 193 4.52 -10.41 10.01
CA GLU A 193 4.13 -9.11 9.45
C GLU A 193 3.14 -8.37 10.35
N ILE A 194 2.20 -9.07 10.98
CA ILE A 194 1.27 -8.48 11.95
C ILE A 194 2.03 -7.89 13.14
N MET A 195 3.03 -8.60 13.69
CA MET A 195 3.89 -8.10 14.75
C MET A 195 4.70 -6.88 14.30
N GLU A 196 5.32 -6.96 13.13
CA GLU A 196 6.08 -5.87 12.51
C GLU A 196 5.24 -4.59 12.41
N ARG A 197 4.06 -4.69 11.80
CA ARG A 197 3.19 -3.55 11.58
C ARG A 197 2.59 -2.98 12.88
N PHE A 198 2.27 -3.84 13.83
CA PHE A 198 1.84 -3.40 15.15
C PHE A 198 2.92 -2.54 15.84
N CYS A 199 4.16 -3.00 15.88
CA CYS A 199 5.27 -2.26 16.46
C CYS A 199 5.56 -0.98 15.66
N CYS A 200 5.54 -1.06 14.32
CA CYS A 200 5.72 0.09 13.44
C CYS A 200 4.69 1.20 13.73
N ILE A 201 3.43 0.85 13.85
CA ILE A 201 2.34 1.80 14.17
C ILE A 201 2.60 2.46 15.52
N ARG A 202 2.94 1.68 16.54
CA ARG A 202 3.21 2.21 17.88
C ARG A 202 4.41 3.15 17.91
N LEU A 203 5.53 2.75 17.30
CA LEU A 203 6.75 3.56 17.22
C LEU A 203 6.55 4.88 16.46
N THR A 204 5.65 4.88 15.48
CA THR A 204 5.36 6.08 14.70
C THR A 204 4.33 6.99 15.37
N ALA A 205 3.40 6.41 16.15
CA ALA A 205 2.28 7.11 16.76
C ALA A 205 2.50 7.52 18.22
N GLU A 206 3.51 6.96 18.89
CA GLU A 206 3.79 7.16 20.31
C GLU A 206 5.25 7.61 20.51
N ASP A 207 5.52 8.34 21.60
CA ASP A 207 6.87 8.79 21.96
C ASP A 207 7.63 7.67 22.68
N LEU A 208 8.12 6.69 21.93
CA LEU A 208 8.80 5.52 22.44
C LEU A 208 10.30 5.55 22.10
N SER A 209 11.15 5.17 23.08
CA SER A 209 12.56 4.87 22.87
C SER A 209 12.77 3.36 22.78
N VAL A 210 13.78 2.95 22.01
CA VAL A 210 14.11 1.56 21.76
C VAL A 210 15.61 1.31 21.96
N PRO A 211 16.02 0.15 22.50
CA PRO A 211 17.44 -0.14 22.72
C PRO A 211 18.15 -0.44 21.39
N VAL A 212 19.38 0.04 21.29
CA VAL A 212 20.30 -0.32 20.20
C VAL A 212 20.79 -1.75 20.43
N ILE A 213 20.76 -2.56 19.40
CA ILE A 213 21.38 -3.90 19.44
C ILE A 213 22.91 -3.73 19.38
N PRO A 214 23.66 -4.22 20.36
CA PRO A 214 25.11 -4.07 20.39
C PRO A 214 25.79 -4.69 19.18
N GLU A 215 26.91 -4.09 18.75
CA GLU A 215 27.66 -4.56 17.59
C GLU A 215 28.13 -6.02 17.79
N GLU A 216 28.50 -6.40 19.02
CA GLU A 216 28.91 -7.75 19.38
C GLU A 216 27.79 -8.77 19.10
N ALA A 217 26.54 -8.41 19.37
CA ALA A 217 25.38 -9.25 19.10
C ALA A 217 25.10 -9.34 17.59
N LEU A 218 25.41 -8.31 16.81
CA LEU A 218 25.24 -8.31 15.35
C LEU A 218 26.33 -9.12 14.63
N ARG A 219 27.57 -9.13 15.18
CA ARG A 219 28.71 -9.81 14.57
C ARG A 219 28.55 -11.32 14.47
N GLN A 220 27.69 -11.94 15.27
CA GLN A 220 27.36 -13.36 15.11
C GLN A 220 26.67 -13.66 13.76
N TYR A 221 26.00 -12.68 13.16
CA TYR A 221 25.29 -12.79 11.88
C TYR A 221 26.18 -12.26 10.74
N LYS A 222 26.93 -13.17 10.12
CA LYS A 222 27.96 -12.81 9.12
C LYS A 222 27.41 -11.94 8.00
N LEU A 223 26.29 -12.32 7.41
CA LEU A 223 25.69 -11.62 6.27
C LEU A 223 25.18 -10.22 6.67
N VAL A 224 24.57 -10.09 7.83
CA VAL A 224 24.17 -8.81 8.41
C VAL A 224 25.37 -7.88 8.55
N SER A 225 26.46 -8.38 9.13
CA SER A 225 27.69 -7.62 9.34
C SER A 225 28.29 -7.13 8.02
N GLU A 226 28.35 -7.98 6.98
CA GLU A 226 28.84 -7.63 5.64
C GLU A 226 28.02 -6.49 5.02
N ILE A 227 26.70 -6.53 5.10
CA ILE A 227 25.81 -5.48 4.57
C ILE A 227 26.02 -4.16 5.34
N LEU A 228 26.01 -4.20 6.68
CA LEU A 228 26.20 -3.02 7.53
C LEU A 228 27.57 -2.38 7.28
N ASP A 229 28.64 -3.17 7.23
CA ASP A 229 30.00 -2.69 6.98
C ASP A 229 30.10 -2.07 5.58
N ARG A 230 29.41 -2.63 4.57
CA ARG A 230 29.40 -2.06 3.22
C ARG A 230 28.67 -0.70 3.19
N ILE A 231 27.57 -0.53 3.89
CA ILE A 231 26.86 0.75 4.00
C ILE A 231 27.74 1.78 4.70
N ARG A 232 28.40 1.41 5.79
CA ARG A 232 29.32 2.28 6.55
C ARG A 232 30.54 2.69 5.75
N ALA A 233 31.04 1.82 4.88
CA ALA A 233 32.20 2.08 4.02
C ALA A 233 32.00 3.23 3.04
N GLU A 234 30.75 3.63 2.73
CA GLU A 234 30.46 4.84 1.96
C GLU A 234 30.86 6.14 2.68
N GLY A 235 31.11 6.10 3.99
CA GLY A 235 31.56 7.24 4.79
C GLY A 235 30.55 8.39 4.96
N GLN A 236 29.37 8.27 4.37
CA GLN A 236 28.29 9.26 4.47
C GLN A 236 27.06 8.77 5.24
N TYR A 237 27.03 7.50 5.62
CA TYR A 237 25.92 6.91 6.35
C TYR A 237 26.31 6.50 7.77
N HIS A 238 25.47 6.86 8.73
CA HIS A 238 25.42 6.19 10.01
C HIS A 238 24.32 5.14 9.96
N VAL A 239 24.61 3.92 10.39
CA VAL A 239 23.65 2.82 10.41
C VAL A 239 23.74 2.06 11.72
N ASP A 240 22.60 1.85 12.35
CA ASP A 240 22.43 1.00 13.52
C ASP A 240 21.16 0.15 13.43
N VAL A 241 21.09 -0.88 14.25
CA VAL A 241 19.94 -1.78 14.37
C VAL A 241 19.40 -1.67 15.79
N VAL A 242 18.09 -1.56 15.91
CA VAL A 242 17.40 -1.37 17.20
C VAL A 242 16.35 -2.45 17.42
N ASP A 243 16.15 -2.82 18.68
CA ASP A 243 15.10 -3.73 19.10
C ASP A 243 13.78 -2.97 19.23
N CYS A 244 12.85 -3.30 18.34
CA CYS A 244 11.51 -2.73 18.27
C CYS A 244 10.43 -3.66 18.85
N SER A 245 10.81 -4.70 19.57
CA SER A 245 9.88 -5.70 20.14
C SER A 245 8.93 -5.14 21.19
N LEU A 246 9.21 -3.94 21.69
CA LEU A 246 8.45 -3.27 22.77
C LEU A 246 8.29 -4.14 24.03
N GLY A 247 9.28 -5.00 24.30
CA GLY A 247 9.28 -5.92 25.45
C GLY A 247 8.36 -7.13 25.28
N MET A 248 7.80 -7.37 24.09
CA MET A 248 6.92 -8.51 23.85
C MET A 248 7.66 -9.84 23.68
N GLY A 249 8.99 -9.84 23.53
CA GLY A 249 9.78 -11.07 23.41
C GLY A 249 9.73 -11.76 22.04
N PHE A 250 9.16 -11.10 21.03
CA PHE A 250 9.20 -11.54 19.63
C PHE A 250 10.18 -10.65 18.85
N PRO A 251 11.09 -11.20 18.03
CA PRO A 251 12.07 -10.37 17.32
C PRO A 251 11.38 -9.44 16.29
N VAL A 252 11.20 -8.19 16.68
CA VAL A 252 10.86 -7.08 15.80
C VAL A 252 12.00 -6.09 15.87
N VAL A 253 12.63 -5.80 14.76
CA VAL A 253 13.82 -4.96 14.69
C VAL A 253 13.67 -3.86 13.67
N ALA A 254 14.43 -2.79 13.83
CA ALA A 254 14.52 -1.78 12.78
C ALA A 254 15.98 -1.45 12.48
N THR A 255 16.25 -1.22 11.18
CA THR A 255 17.49 -0.59 10.74
C THR A 255 17.24 0.90 10.55
N ARG A 256 18.04 1.75 11.20
CA ARG A 256 18.05 3.20 11.03
C ARG A 256 19.26 3.58 10.17
N ILE A 257 19.03 4.16 8.99
CA ILE A 257 20.08 4.62 8.10
C ILE A 257 19.97 6.14 8.00
N MET A 258 20.98 6.85 8.48
CA MET A 258 21.02 8.33 8.49
C MET A 258 22.11 8.82 7.57
N ASN A 259 21.75 9.67 6.62
CA ASN A 259 22.72 10.32 5.75
C ASN A 259 23.27 11.59 6.43
N LEU A 260 24.58 11.58 6.72
CA LEU A 260 25.27 12.66 7.45
C LEU A 260 25.43 13.93 6.62
N LYS A 261 25.26 13.87 5.29
CA LYS A 261 25.38 15.03 4.37
C LYS A 261 24.03 15.70 4.12
N THR A 262 22.97 14.90 3.91
CA THR A 262 21.64 15.42 3.57
C THR A 262 20.72 15.54 4.79
N HIS A 263 21.15 15.03 5.95
CA HIS A 263 20.37 14.97 7.18
C HIS A 263 19.00 14.26 7.01
N ARG A 264 18.96 13.28 6.11
CA ARG A 264 17.79 12.43 5.88
C ARG A 264 18.01 11.07 6.50
N TYR A 265 16.92 10.42 6.92
CA TYR A 265 16.97 9.09 7.47
C TYR A 265 15.88 8.19 6.87
N ILE A 266 16.14 6.90 6.88
CA ILE A 266 15.20 5.82 6.58
C ILE A 266 15.15 4.91 7.79
N VAL A 267 13.94 4.49 8.16
CA VAL A 267 13.70 3.49 9.21
C VAL A 267 12.94 2.35 8.58
N SER A 268 13.59 1.21 8.42
CA SER A 268 12.97 -0.02 7.91
C SER A 268 12.77 -0.99 9.06
N ILE A 269 11.58 -1.52 9.22
CA ILE A 269 11.21 -2.44 10.30
C ILE A 269 11.01 -3.82 9.69
N GLY A 270 11.36 -4.87 10.43
CA GLY A 270 11.19 -6.25 10.04
C GLY A 270 10.95 -7.13 11.25
N ALA A 271 10.25 -8.21 11.07
CA ALA A 271 9.97 -9.19 12.12
C ALA A 271 10.05 -10.61 11.58
N ASP A 272 10.55 -11.50 12.43
CA ASP A 272 10.58 -12.93 12.16
C ASP A 272 10.90 -13.65 13.49
N PRO A 273 10.41 -14.88 13.75
CA PRO A 273 10.81 -15.62 14.95
C PRO A 273 12.32 -15.94 14.99
N ILE A 274 13.01 -15.83 13.87
CA ILE A 274 14.47 -15.95 13.74
C ILE A 274 15.07 -14.54 13.63
N ALA A 275 15.80 -14.11 14.66
CA ALA A 275 16.32 -12.75 14.76
C ALA A 275 17.20 -12.35 13.57
N GLU A 276 18.06 -13.24 13.05
CA GLU A 276 18.86 -12.99 11.85
C GLU A 276 18.00 -12.67 10.64
N ILE A 277 16.90 -13.42 10.42
CA ILE A 277 15.96 -13.17 9.31
C ILE A 277 15.21 -11.84 9.52
N ALA A 278 14.79 -11.53 10.75
CA ALA A 278 14.18 -10.23 11.05
C ALA A 278 15.10 -9.07 10.65
N ILE A 279 16.41 -9.15 10.96
CA ILE A 279 17.39 -8.12 10.60
C ILE A 279 17.60 -8.07 9.06
N HIS A 280 17.75 -9.21 8.38
CA HIS A 280 17.85 -9.27 6.91
C HIS A 280 16.68 -8.56 6.24
N ARG A 281 15.46 -8.78 6.72
CA ARG A 281 14.25 -8.16 6.18
C ARG A 281 14.33 -6.65 6.25
N THR A 282 14.82 -6.06 7.35
CA THR A 282 14.97 -4.60 7.46
C THR A 282 15.97 -4.05 6.45
N LEU A 283 17.08 -4.75 6.24
CA LEU A 283 18.14 -4.32 5.32
C LEU A 283 17.67 -4.39 3.86
N THR A 284 17.06 -5.53 3.46
CA THR A 284 16.53 -5.67 2.10
C THR A 284 15.37 -4.71 1.83
N GLU A 285 14.50 -4.42 2.85
CA GLU A 285 13.42 -3.45 2.76
C GLU A 285 13.93 -2.02 2.53
N ALA A 286 15.01 -1.62 3.21
CA ALA A 286 15.61 -0.29 3.04
C ALA A 286 16.01 -0.02 1.58
N PHE A 287 16.35 -1.08 0.83
CA PHE A 287 16.79 -1.02 -0.57
C PHE A 287 15.70 -1.40 -1.58
N GLN A 288 14.48 -1.68 -1.15
CA GLN A 288 13.38 -1.92 -2.08
C GLN A 288 13.05 -0.65 -2.89
N GLY A 289 13.32 -0.68 -4.18
CA GLY A 289 13.17 0.48 -5.06
C GLY A 289 14.24 1.57 -4.89
N ARG A 290 15.32 1.30 -4.17
CA ARG A 290 16.40 2.26 -3.88
C ARG A 290 17.76 1.66 -4.16
N THR A 291 18.72 2.56 -4.42
CA THR A 291 20.13 2.19 -4.61
C THR A 291 20.97 2.81 -3.50
N LEU A 292 22.15 2.27 -3.24
CA LEU A 292 23.09 2.86 -2.27
C LEU A 292 23.44 4.32 -2.65
N ALA A 293 23.50 4.63 -3.94
CA ALA A 293 23.79 5.98 -4.44
C ALA A 293 22.66 6.98 -4.18
N ASN A 294 21.37 6.55 -4.29
CA ASN A 294 20.22 7.45 -4.09
C ASN A 294 19.59 7.38 -2.70
N LEU A 295 20.04 6.48 -1.85
CA LEU A 295 19.54 6.29 -0.49
C LEU A 295 19.59 7.60 0.33
N GLY A 296 20.62 8.42 0.11
CA GLY A 296 20.77 9.71 0.75
C GLY A 296 19.76 10.78 0.32
N GLN A 297 19.08 10.60 -0.80
CA GLN A 297 18.02 11.50 -1.29
C GLN A 297 16.63 10.99 -0.89
N ALA A 298 16.50 9.68 -0.65
CA ALA A 298 15.32 9.05 -0.12
C ALA A 298 15.18 9.32 1.39
N GLY A 299 14.03 9.02 1.95
CA GLY A 299 13.79 9.14 3.38
C GLY A 299 13.29 10.51 3.83
N ASN A 300 13.09 10.64 5.14
CA ASN A 300 12.55 11.82 5.78
C ASN A 300 13.68 12.68 6.38
N SER A 301 13.51 13.99 6.38
CA SER A 301 14.40 14.94 7.06
C SER A 301 13.79 15.52 8.33
N LYS A 302 12.52 15.24 8.61
CA LYS A 302 11.79 15.79 9.74
C LYS A 302 11.84 14.83 10.92
N ILE A 303 12.38 15.27 12.04
CA ILE A 303 12.26 14.62 13.34
C ILE A 303 11.22 15.41 14.14
N LEU A 304 10.23 14.73 14.70
CA LEU A 304 9.17 15.35 15.50
C LEU A 304 9.63 15.51 16.94
N SER A 305 9.26 16.59 17.61
CA SER A 305 9.43 16.71 19.06
C SER A 305 8.58 15.67 19.79
N HIS A 306 7.34 15.52 19.34
CA HIS A 306 6.41 14.51 19.82
C HIS A 306 5.65 13.90 18.64
N ALA A 307 5.26 12.63 18.74
CA ALA A 307 4.48 11.94 17.70
C ALA A 307 3.17 12.68 17.34
N LYS A 308 2.54 13.34 18.33
CA LYS A 308 1.32 14.15 18.16
C LYS A 308 1.50 15.43 17.34
N ASP A 309 2.74 15.86 17.07
CA ASP A 309 3.04 17.10 16.33
C ASP A 309 2.79 16.96 14.80
N THR A 310 2.21 15.84 14.38
CA THR A 310 1.82 15.58 13.00
C THR A 310 0.45 14.89 12.95
N ASP A 311 -0.13 14.79 11.76
CA ASP A 311 -1.26 13.89 11.53
C ASP A 311 -0.78 12.44 11.66
N ILE A 312 -1.06 11.82 12.80
CA ILE A 312 -0.59 10.49 13.14
C ILE A 312 -1.02 9.45 12.09
N CYS A 313 -2.27 9.53 11.60
CA CYS A 313 -2.78 8.54 10.65
C CYS A 313 -2.00 8.59 9.33
N ASN A 314 -1.81 9.78 8.78
CA ASN A 314 -1.06 9.95 7.55
C ASN A 314 0.42 9.64 7.73
N ASN A 315 0.99 9.97 8.89
CA ASN A 315 2.38 9.67 9.20
C ASN A 315 2.63 8.16 9.31
N VAL A 316 1.73 7.43 9.97
CA VAL A 316 1.77 5.97 10.07
C VAL A 316 1.65 5.32 8.69
N LEU A 317 0.71 5.78 7.85
CA LEU A 317 0.57 5.26 6.48
C LEU A 317 1.85 5.49 5.66
N ASN A 318 2.43 6.69 5.73
CA ASN A 318 3.70 6.99 5.05
C ASN A 318 4.82 6.07 5.54
N GLN A 319 4.89 5.77 6.84
CA GLN A 319 5.89 4.84 7.37
C GLN A 319 5.67 3.42 6.88
N LEU A 320 4.43 2.92 6.92
CA LEU A 320 4.08 1.57 6.50
C LEU A 320 4.29 1.32 5.00
N GLU A 321 4.02 2.33 4.17
CA GLU A 321 4.03 2.17 2.71
C GLU A 321 5.38 2.52 2.07
N THR A 322 6.13 3.44 2.66
CA THR A 322 7.32 4.02 2.01
C THR A 322 8.57 4.09 2.89
N ALA A 323 8.47 3.70 4.16
CA ALA A 323 9.51 3.92 5.19
C ALA A 323 9.95 5.39 5.31
N GLN A 324 9.06 6.33 5.00
CA GLN A 324 9.31 7.78 5.01
C GLN A 324 8.43 8.54 6.03
N GLY A 325 7.83 7.86 6.98
CA GLY A 325 7.17 8.50 8.11
C GLY A 325 8.15 9.34 8.93
N ALA A 326 7.67 10.44 9.50
CA ALA A 326 8.46 11.23 10.43
C ALA A 326 8.46 10.55 11.79
N MET A 327 9.63 10.20 12.29
CA MET A 327 9.81 9.63 13.63
C MET A 327 9.97 10.73 14.67
N ASN A 328 9.56 10.45 15.91
CA ASN A 328 9.77 11.38 17.02
C ASN A 328 11.22 11.32 17.54
N ALA A 329 11.66 12.37 18.24
CA ALA A 329 13.03 12.49 18.76
C ALA A 329 13.37 11.36 19.75
N THR A 330 12.38 10.89 20.52
CA THR A 330 12.56 9.83 21.51
C THR A 330 13.04 8.51 20.87
N PHE A 331 12.59 8.23 19.65
CA PHE A 331 13.04 7.05 18.90
C PHE A 331 14.55 7.05 18.59
N PHE A 332 15.18 8.22 18.55
CA PHE A 332 16.61 8.37 18.28
C PHE A 332 17.45 8.56 19.53
N THR A 333 16.83 8.74 20.70
CA THR A 333 17.54 8.88 21.98
C THR A 333 17.88 7.52 22.57
N PRO A 334 18.94 7.44 23.42
CA PRO A 334 19.26 6.21 24.14
C PRO A 334 18.05 5.71 24.94
N SER A 335 17.78 4.42 24.84
CA SER A 335 16.74 3.78 25.65
C SER A 335 17.19 3.63 27.11
N PRO A 336 16.31 3.87 28.10
CA PRO A 336 16.61 3.55 29.50
C PRO A 336 16.62 2.03 29.74
N VAL A 337 16.05 1.24 28.84
CA VAL A 337 16.03 -0.22 28.93
C VAL A 337 17.14 -0.77 28.02
N PRO A 338 18.05 -1.62 28.56
CA PRO A 338 19.09 -2.25 27.75
C PRO A 338 18.48 -3.28 26.78
N PHE A 339 19.21 -3.58 25.72
CA PHE A 339 18.89 -4.70 24.83
C PHE A 339 18.92 -6.03 25.58
N THR A 340 17.95 -6.86 25.32
CA THR A 340 17.91 -8.25 25.80
C THR A 340 17.96 -9.17 24.58
N GLU A 341 18.83 -10.17 24.61
CA GLU A 341 18.97 -11.12 23.51
C GLU A 341 17.65 -11.81 23.20
N PHE A 342 17.37 -11.95 21.90
CA PHE A 342 16.20 -12.68 21.44
C PHE A 342 16.40 -14.18 21.66
N PRO A 343 15.32 -14.94 21.87
CA PRO A 343 15.39 -16.40 21.91
C PRO A 343 15.99 -16.95 20.60
N ASP A 344 16.90 -17.90 20.72
CA ASP A 344 17.44 -18.61 19.55
C ASP A 344 16.48 -19.73 19.13
N HIS A 345 15.81 -19.54 18.03
CA HIS A 345 14.92 -20.51 17.41
C HIS A 345 15.54 -21.13 16.14
N SER A 346 16.81 -20.86 15.85
CA SER A 346 17.47 -21.34 14.62
C SER A 346 17.53 -22.88 14.49
N GLY A 347 17.41 -23.60 15.61
CA GLY A 347 17.37 -25.06 15.65
C GLY A 347 16.03 -25.68 15.22
N LEU A 348 14.95 -24.92 15.19
CA LEU A 348 13.59 -25.41 15.00
C LEU A 348 13.23 -25.56 13.51
N ASN A 349 12.14 -26.26 13.23
CA ASN A 349 11.50 -26.31 11.91
C ASN A 349 10.26 -25.42 11.85
N ASN A 350 9.68 -25.19 10.64
CA ASN A 350 8.55 -24.30 10.43
C ASN A 350 7.31 -24.72 11.26
N LYS A 351 7.06 -25.99 11.48
CA LYS A 351 5.92 -26.46 12.29
C LYS A 351 6.08 -26.08 13.76
N GLU A 352 7.27 -26.23 14.31
CA GLU A 352 7.59 -25.82 15.69
C GLU A 352 7.53 -24.29 15.83
N LEU A 353 8.03 -23.56 14.83
CA LEU A 353 7.99 -22.08 14.81
C LEU A 353 6.57 -21.53 14.79
N VAL A 354 5.68 -22.07 13.95
CA VAL A 354 4.26 -21.66 13.92
C VAL A 354 3.63 -21.81 15.29
N HIS A 355 3.93 -22.92 15.98
CA HIS A 355 3.39 -23.15 17.31
C HIS A 355 3.86 -22.11 18.32
N ILE A 356 5.16 -21.77 18.29
CA ILE A 356 5.73 -20.69 19.14
C ILE A 356 5.08 -19.34 18.85
N VAL A 357 4.91 -19.01 17.56
CA VAL A 357 4.33 -17.72 17.16
C VAL A 357 2.87 -17.64 17.59
N LEU A 358 2.07 -18.68 17.38
CA LEU A 358 0.66 -18.72 17.83
C LEU A 358 0.54 -18.63 19.36
N GLU A 359 1.41 -19.35 20.11
CA GLU A 359 1.49 -19.23 21.56
C GLU A 359 1.82 -17.80 22.02
N HIS A 360 2.64 -17.09 21.24
CA HIS A 360 2.93 -15.70 21.51
C HIS A 360 1.67 -14.82 21.44
N PHE A 361 0.86 -14.96 20.37
CA PHE A 361 -0.43 -14.26 20.27
C PHE A 361 -1.42 -14.68 21.36
N ARG A 362 -1.41 -15.95 21.78
CA ARG A 362 -2.22 -16.42 22.90
C ARG A 362 -1.85 -15.74 24.21
N LYS A 363 -0.54 -15.61 24.51
CA LYS A 363 -0.03 -14.91 25.69
C LYS A 363 -0.39 -13.42 25.68
N LEU A 364 -0.47 -12.80 24.51
CA LEU A 364 -0.96 -11.43 24.33
C LEU A 364 -2.50 -11.30 24.41
N ASN A 365 -3.19 -12.41 24.71
CA ASN A 365 -4.66 -12.48 24.76
C ASN A 365 -5.34 -12.01 23.47
N CYS A 366 -4.69 -12.26 22.32
CA CYS A 366 -5.23 -11.94 21.01
C CYS A 366 -6.15 -13.06 20.50
N ARG A 367 -7.19 -12.70 19.75
CA ARG A 367 -7.93 -13.63 18.90
C ARG A 367 -7.28 -13.67 17.52
N VAL A 368 -7.17 -14.84 16.92
CA VAL A 368 -6.54 -15.03 15.62
C VAL A 368 -7.55 -15.67 14.68
N TYR A 369 -8.01 -14.91 13.69
CA TYR A 369 -8.96 -15.34 12.68
C TYR A 369 -8.22 -15.62 11.38
N ILE A 370 -8.52 -16.75 10.74
CA ILE A 370 -7.82 -17.22 9.54
C ILE A 370 -8.81 -17.57 8.44
N ARG A 371 -8.55 -17.10 7.23
CA ARG A 371 -9.25 -17.53 6.02
C ARG A 371 -8.26 -18.09 5.00
N ASN A 372 -8.64 -19.19 4.37
CA ASN A 372 -7.85 -19.83 3.34
C ASN A 372 -8.22 -19.30 1.95
N TYR A 373 -7.22 -18.84 1.20
CA TYR A 373 -7.33 -18.37 -0.19
C TYR A 373 -6.51 -19.22 -1.17
N SER A 374 -6.15 -20.44 -0.82
CA SER A 374 -5.26 -21.31 -1.62
C SER A 374 -5.93 -21.89 -2.88
N PHE A 375 -6.94 -21.28 -3.41
CA PHE A 375 -7.78 -21.80 -4.51
C PHE A 375 -7.09 -21.87 -5.88
N LEU A 376 -5.94 -21.22 -6.07
CA LEU A 376 -5.10 -21.40 -7.25
C LEU A 376 -4.02 -22.48 -7.08
N GLY A 377 -4.03 -23.21 -5.96
CA GLY A 377 -3.08 -24.28 -5.71
C GLY A 377 -1.76 -23.83 -5.10
N PHE A 378 -1.60 -22.55 -4.72
CA PHE A 378 -0.50 -22.05 -3.91
C PHE A 378 -1.02 -21.66 -2.54
N HIS A 379 -0.29 -21.98 -1.45
CA HIS A 379 -0.73 -21.68 -0.09
C HIS A 379 -0.88 -20.18 0.10
N CYS A 380 -2.09 -19.73 0.38
CA CYS A 380 -2.43 -18.33 0.59
C CYS A 380 -3.47 -18.20 1.70
N TYR A 381 -3.21 -17.33 2.66
CA TYR A 381 -4.09 -17.12 3.81
C TYR A 381 -4.23 -15.64 4.12
N LYS A 382 -5.33 -15.30 4.79
CA LYS A 382 -5.56 -14.00 5.42
C LYS A 382 -5.75 -14.20 6.91
N PHE A 383 -4.89 -13.57 7.69
CA PHE A 383 -5.00 -13.45 9.14
C PHE A 383 -5.62 -12.12 9.53
N VAL A 384 -6.50 -12.15 10.50
CA VAL A 384 -7.10 -10.97 11.14
C VAL A 384 -6.99 -11.14 12.64
N VAL A 385 -6.33 -10.18 13.29
CA VAL A 385 -6.16 -10.14 14.74
C VAL A 385 -6.78 -8.85 15.26
N PRO A 386 -8.08 -8.86 15.60
CA PRO A 386 -8.81 -7.65 16.00
C PRO A 386 -8.19 -6.95 17.20
N GLY A 387 -8.07 -5.64 17.12
CA GLY A 387 -7.40 -4.81 18.12
C GLY A 387 -5.87 -4.82 18.04
N PHE A 388 -5.29 -5.55 17.06
CA PHE A 388 -3.85 -5.71 16.92
C PHE A 388 -3.35 -5.48 15.48
N SER A 389 -4.05 -5.99 14.47
CA SER A 389 -3.57 -6.01 13.09
C SER A 389 -4.19 -4.94 12.18
N GLU A 390 -4.93 -3.96 12.70
CA GLU A 390 -5.47 -2.84 11.94
C GLU A 390 -4.31 -1.98 11.40
N SER A 391 -4.10 -1.96 10.09
CA SER A 391 -3.04 -1.19 9.44
C SER A 391 -3.47 0.23 9.08
N ARG A 392 -4.76 0.46 8.91
CA ARG A 392 -5.33 1.78 8.61
C ARG A 392 -6.10 2.29 9.80
N GLY A 393 -5.37 2.76 10.82
CA GLY A 393 -5.85 3.15 12.13
C GLY A 393 -7.24 3.79 12.22
N PHE A 394 -7.96 3.41 13.27
CA PHE A 394 -9.28 3.90 13.63
C PHE A 394 -9.25 5.34 14.15
N ARG A 395 -9.50 6.32 13.29
CA ARG A 395 -10.03 7.63 13.71
C ARG A 395 -11.40 7.81 13.05
N ILE A 396 -12.37 7.19 13.65
CA ILE A 396 -13.64 6.82 13.05
C ILE A 396 -14.49 7.98 12.55
N PRO A 397 -14.78 9.07 13.27
CA PRO A 397 -15.64 10.11 12.73
C PRO A 397 -15.00 10.85 11.53
N GLN A 398 -13.70 11.11 11.59
CA GLN A 398 -12.98 11.83 10.54
C GLN A 398 -12.79 10.96 9.28
N LYS A 399 -12.54 9.66 9.44
CA LYS A 399 -12.40 8.76 8.29
C LYS A 399 -13.73 8.45 7.61
N LEU A 400 -14.81 8.28 8.35
CA LEU A 400 -16.15 8.13 7.77
C LEU A 400 -16.49 9.31 6.86
N GLN A 401 -16.22 10.53 7.34
CA GLN A 401 -16.41 11.72 6.55
C GLN A 401 -15.45 11.78 5.35
N GLN A 402 -14.20 11.38 5.52
CA GLN A 402 -13.21 11.31 4.43
C GLN A 402 -13.61 10.30 3.35
N TYR A 403 -14.11 9.11 3.74
CA TYR A 403 -14.57 8.10 2.78
C TYR A 403 -15.83 8.52 2.03
N ALA A 404 -16.84 9.01 2.74
CA ALA A 404 -18.05 9.51 2.09
C ALA A 404 -17.75 10.66 1.10
N MET A 405 -16.84 11.56 1.46
CA MET A 405 -16.37 12.61 0.56
C MET A 405 -15.47 12.06 -0.56
N GLY A 406 -14.71 11.02 -0.29
CA GLY A 406 -13.90 10.31 -1.28
C GLY A 406 -14.74 9.73 -2.40
N ASP A 407 -15.84 9.09 -2.07
CA ASP A 407 -16.80 8.55 -3.05
C ASP A 407 -17.47 9.63 -3.90
N LEU A 408 -17.86 10.75 -3.28
CA LEU A 408 -18.42 11.90 -4.00
C LEU A 408 -17.38 12.54 -4.93
N ALA A 409 -16.17 12.75 -4.42
CA ALA A 409 -15.05 13.27 -5.22
C ALA A 409 -14.70 12.29 -6.35
N ALA A 410 -14.74 10.98 -6.09
CA ALA A 410 -14.53 9.93 -7.05
C ALA A 410 -15.50 10.02 -8.22
N LYS A 411 -16.78 10.08 -7.95
CA LYS A 411 -17.83 10.21 -8.97
C LYS A 411 -17.65 11.49 -9.78
N ALA A 412 -17.34 12.61 -9.14
CA ALA A 412 -17.11 13.88 -9.81
C ALA A 412 -15.87 13.84 -10.72
N LEU A 413 -14.77 13.26 -10.25
CA LEU A 413 -13.53 13.17 -11.02
C LEU A 413 -13.66 12.24 -12.24
N LYS A 414 -14.49 11.21 -12.17
CA LYS A 414 -14.74 10.27 -13.28
C LYS A 414 -15.24 11.00 -14.54
N HIS A 415 -16.04 12.05 -14.34
CA HIS A 415 -16.63 12.87 -15.42
C HIS A 415 -16.48 14.36 -15.09
N ILE A 416 -15.26 14.78 -14.77
CA ILE A 416 -15.00 16.10 -14.17
C ILE A 416 -15.43 17.26 -15.05
N ARG A 417 -15.41 17.10 -16.38
CA ARG A 417 -15.87 18.14 -17.33
C ARG A 417 -17.36 18.43 -17.15
N ASN A 418 -18.14 17.43 -16.77
CA ASN A 418 -19.59 17.50 -16.59
C ASN A 418 -20.01 17.66 -15.13
N ALA A 419 -19.04 17.70 -14.20
CA ALA A 419 -19.32 17.84 -12.77
C ALA A 419 -19.91 19.22 -12.46
N ASP A 420 -20.93 19.24 -11.61
CA ASP A 420 -21.53 20.48 -11.13
C ASP A 420 -20.63 21.20 -10.09
N ILE A 421 -21.00 22.41 -9.73
CA ILE A 421 -20.23 23.26 -8.83
C ILE A 421 -20.06 22.60 -7.46
N LEU A 422 -21.08 21.93 -6.93
CA LEU A 422 -21.03 21.28 -5.63
C LEU A 422 -20.07 20.09 -5.66
N SER A 423 -20.18 19.26 -6.68
CA SER A 423 -19.27 18.13 -6.91
C SER A 423 -17.82 18.56 -7.06
N LEU A 424 -17.55 19.68 -7.76
CA LEU A 424 -16.21 20.27 -7.86
C LEU A 424 -15.70 20.82 -6.52
N GLN A 425 -16.58 21.35 -5.67
CA GLN A 425 -16.23 21.76 -4.31
C GLN A 425 -15.83 20.55 -3.47
N ASP A 426 -16.59 19.46 -3.55
CA ASP A 426 -16.29 18.21 -2.84
C ASP A 426 -14.93 17.65 -3.24
N VAL A 427 -14.58 17.70 -4.53
CA VAL A 427 -13.24 17.31 -5.04
C VAL A 427 -12.14 18.11 -4.34
N LEU A 428 -12.27 19.44 -4.24
CA LEU A 428 -11.24 20.25 -3.61
C LEU A 428 -11.20 20.13 -2.09
N VAL A 429 -12.36 19.95 -1.44
CA VAL A 429 -12.42 19.72 0.01
C VAL A 429 -11.78 18.40 0.34
N HIS A 430 -12.14 17.35 -0.39
CA HIS A 430 -11.53 16.02 -0.22
C HIS A 430 -10.02 16.07 -0.41
N HIS A 431 -9.53 16.72 -1.47
CA HIS A 431 -8.08 16.88 -1.67
C HIS A 431 -7.37 17.56 -0.49
N LYS A 432 -7.99 18.60 0.10
CA LYS A 432 -7.44 19.27 1.29
C LYS A 432 -7.41 18.37 2.51
N MET A 433 -8.40 17.48 2.66
CA MET A 433 -8.47 16.51 3.77
C MET A 433 -7.43 15.41 3.65
N ILE A 434 -7.10 14.99 2.42
CA ILE A 434 -6.10 13.94 2.14
C ILE A 434 -4.69 14.52 1.89
N ARG A 435 -4.49 15.82 2.06
CA ARG A 435 -3.20 16.49 1.85
C ARG A 435 -2.14 15.90 2.79
N GLY A 436 -1.19 15.15 2.23
CA GLY A 436 -0.17 14.39 2.98
C GLY A 436 -0.39 12.86 2.96
N VAL A 437 -1.58 12.39 2.57
CA VAL A 437 -1.81 10.99 2.18
C VAL A 437 -1.31 10.83 0.75
N ASN A 438 -0.78 9.66 0.43
CA ASN A 438 -0.39 9.35 -0.93
C ASN A 438 -1.61 9.51 -1.86
N SER A 439 -1.66 10.61 -2.60
CA SER A 439 -2.81 10.98 -3.45
C SER A 439 -3.13 9.91 -4.51
N ARG A 440 -2.21 8.99 -4.75
CA ARG A 440 -2.37 7.86 -5.66
C ARG A 440 -3.57 6.98 -5.30
N GLU A 441 -3.80 6.66 -4.02
CA GLU A 441 -4.90 5.77 -3.62
C GLU A 441 -6.28 6.31 -3.98
N TYR A 442 -6.46 7.63 -3.95
CA TYR A 442 -7.73 8.27 -4.22
C TYR A 442 -7.92 8.66 -5.70
N TYR A 443 -6.82 8.77 -6.43
CA TYR A 443 -6.85 9.15 -7.84
C TYR A 443 -6.88 7.96 -8.79
N TYR A 444 -6.27 6.83 -8.41
CA TYR A 444 -6.22 5.61 -9.21
C TYR A 444 -7.59 5.10 -9.71
N PRO A 445 -8.68 5.21 -8.95
CA PRO A 445 -9.98 4.77 -9.43
C PRO A 445 -10.46 5.43 -10.72
N PHE A 446 -10.02 6.64 -11.05
CA PHE A 446 -10.53 7.40 -12.23
C PHE A 446 -9.80 7.08 -13.51
N ILE A 447 -8.53 6.75 -13.39
CA ILE A 447 -7.66 6.38 -14.50
C ILE A 447 -7.19 4.93 -14.34
N ALA A 448 -7.90 4.17 -13.51
CA ALA A 448 -7.66 2.75 -13.36
C ALA A 448 -7.76 2.09 -14.73
N GLY A 449 -6.73 1.37 -15.10
CA GLY A 449 -6.64 0.74 -16.40
C GLY A 449 -5.75 1.48 -17.40
N LEU A 450 -5.44 2.76 -17.21
CA LEU A 450 -4.51 3.45 -18.11
C LEU A 450 -3.07 3.16 -17.69
N PRO A 451 -2.19 2.69 -18.60
CA PRO A 451 -0.79 2.42 -18.33
C PRO A 451 0.01 3.74 -18.33
N LEU A 452 -0.24 4.60 -17.33
CA LEU A 452 0.50 5.85 -17.20
C LEU A 452 1.91 5.58 -16.67
N ALA A 453 2.90 6.24 -17.25
CA ALA A 453 4.27 6.21 -16.78
C ALA A 453 4.39 6.70 -15.33
N HIS A 454 5.45 6.28 -14.64
CA HIS A 454 5.69 6.71 -13.26
C HIS A 454 5.80 8.24 -13.19
N GLY A 455 4.92 8.90 -12.44
CA GLY A 455 4.81 10.37 -12.38
C GLY A 455 3.61 10.94 -13.15
N ASP A 456 3.16 10.33 -14.24
CA ASP A 456 2.02 10.83 -15.02
C ASP A 456 0.71 10.82 -14.24
N HIS A 457 0.54 9.88 -13.31
CA HIS A 457 -0.59 9.87 -12.38
C HIS A 457 -0.64 11.14 -11.53
N ASN A 458 0.52 11.60 -11.03
CA ASN A 458 0.59 12.81 -10.22
C ASN A 458 0.33 14.07 -11.06
N VAL A 459 0.84 14.10 -12.30
CA VAL A 459 0.55 15.17 -13.27
C VAL A 459 -0.94 15.21 -13.56
N SER A 460 -1.54 14.08 -13.89
CA SER A 460 -2.95 13.98 -14.23
C SER A 460 -3.84 14.35 -13.04
N ALA A 461 -3.55 13.87 -11.82
CA ALA A 461 -4.28 14.25 -10.61
C ALA A 461 -4.23 15.76 -10.37
N ALA A 462 -3.04 16.34 -10.43
CA ALA A 462 -2.86 17.78 -10.23
C ALA A 462 -3.61 18.61 -11.27
N LEU A 463 -3.71 18.14 -12.52
CA LEU A 463 -4.49 18.78 -13.57
C LEU A 463 -5.99 18.76 -13.28
N HIS A 464 -6.53 17.64 -12.77
CA HIS A 464 -7.95 17.58 -12.39
C HIS A 464 -8.28 18.55 -11.24
N TYR A 465 -7.42 18.62 -10.23
CA TYR A 465 -7.59 19.59 -9.15
C TYR A 465 -7.42 21.06 -9.62
N ALA A 466 -6.49 21.28 -10.56
CA ALA A 466 -6.33 22.60 -11.17
C ALA A 466 -7.58 23.03 -11.94
N TYR A 467 -8.16 22.12 -12.73
CA TYR A 467 -9.43 22.34 -13.45
C TYR A 467 -10.59 22.64 -12.49
N ALA A 468 -10.77 21.81 -11.45
CA ALA A 468 -11.83 22.03 -10.46
C ALA A 468 -11.68 23.40 -9.79
N ALA A 469 -10.47 23.78 -9.42
CA ALA A 469 -10.20 25.09 -8.81
C ALA A 469 -10.45 26.25 -9.80
N TRP A 470 -10.06 26.09 -11.07
CA TRP A 470 -10.29 27.09 -12.10
C TRP A 470 -11.79 27.28 -12.38
N LYS A 471 -12.55 26.20 -12.56
CA LYS A 471 -14.03 26.27 -12.72
C LYS A 471 -14.72 26.96 -11.55
N LEU A 472 -14.21 26.80 -10.33
CA LEU A 472 -14.71 27.44 -9.13
C LEU A 472 -14.15 28.88 -8.94
N ARG A 473 -13.44 29.41 -9.92
CA ARG A 473 -12.77 30.74 -9.87
C ARG A 473 -11.78 30.91 -8.72
N LYS A 474 -11.21 29.80 -8.22
CA LYS A 474 -10.16 29.79 -7.20
C LYS A 474 -8.79 29.86 -7.87
N HIS A 475 -8.49 31.00 -8.52
CA HIS A 475 -7.31 31.15 -9.38
C HIS A 475 -5.97 30.83 -8.70
N ASN A 476 -5.82 31.15 -7.41
CA ASN A 476 -4.59 30.85 -6.69
C ASN A 476 -4.41 29.35 -6.44
N ASP A 477 -5.50 28.63 -6.12
CA ASP A 477 -5.48 27.17 -5.97
C ASP A 477 -5.17 26.51 -7.33
N ALA A 478 -5.83 26.95 -8.42
CA ALA A 478 -5.59 26.45 -9.77
C ALA A 478 -4.11 26.60 -10.20
N LYS A 479 -3.53 27.79 -9.98
CA LYS A 479 -2.10 28.04 -10.25
C LYS A 479 -1.19 27.15 -9.39
N THR A 480 -1.56 26.90 -8.15
CA THR A 480 -0.78 26.03 -7.24
C THR A 480 -0.79 24.58 -7.72
N TYR A 481 -1.95 24.03 -8.06
CA TYR A 481 -2.07 22.68 -8.60
C TYR A 481 -1.35 22.51 -9.94
N LEU A 482 -1.44 23.51 -10.81
CA LEU A 482 -0.74 23.46 -12.10
C LEU A 482 0.79 23.51 -11.92
N LYS A 483 1.32 24.29 -10.96
CA LYS A 483 2.75 24.23 -10.58
C LYS A 483 3.13 22.84 -10.07
N THR A 484 2.26 22.20 -9.31
CA THR A 484 2.46 20.81 -8.85
C THR A 484 2.52 19.85 -10.03
N ALA A 485 1.61 19.97 -11.02
CA ALA A 485 1.67 19.18 -12.24
C ALA A 485 3.00 19.36 -12.99
N ILE A 486 3.46 20.60 -13.15
CA ILE A 486 4.74 20.92 -13.79
C ILE A 486 5.93 20.27 -13.04
N SER A 487 5.90 20.27 -11.70
CA SER A 487 6.99 19.69 -10.89
C SER A 487 7.10 18.16 -11.03
N TYR A 488 6.01 17.47 -11.31
CA TYR A 488 5.98 16.03 -11.54
C TYR A 488 6.20 15.64 -13.01
N CYS A 489 6.05 16.60 -13.94
CA CYS A 489 6.16 16.32 -15.36
C CYS A 489 7.63 16.11 -15.78
N THR A 490 7.92 14.92 -16.33
CA THR A 490 9.27 14.55 -16.80
C THR A 490 9.42 14.75 -18.30
N GLU A 491 8.32 14.86 -19.06
CA GLU A 491 8.34 15.09 -20.50
C GLU A 491 8.46 16.58 -20.80
N GLU A 492 9.59 17.02 -21.36
CA GLU A 492 9.91 18.43 -21.58
C GLU A 492 8.88 19.15 -22.47
N ARG A 493 8.37 18.49 -23.52
CA ARG A 493 7.34 19.06 -24.41
C ARG A 493 6.03 19.32 -23.66
N LYS A 494 5.56 18.36 -22.88
CA LYS A 494 4.37 18.49 -22.02
C LYS A 494 4.56 19.57 -20.96
N LYS A 495 5.74 19.60 -20.36
CA LYS A 495 6.12 20.60 -19.34
C LYS A 495 6.12 22.03 -19.88
N SER A 496 6.65 22.24 -21.12
CA SER A 496 6.58 23.53 -21.82
C SER A 496 5.14 24.01 -21.99
N TYR A 497 4.26 23.12 -22.48
CA TYR A 497 2.83 23.44 -22.63
C TYR A 497 2.17 23.78 -21.29
N LEU A 498 2.43 23.01 -20.22
CA LEU A 498 1.90 23.31 -18.88
C LEU A 498 2.39 24.67 -18.33
N GLN A 499 3.62 25.06 -18.64
CA GLN A 499 4.16 26.37 -18.29
C GLN A 499 3.46 27.51 -19.06
N CYS A 500 3.17 27.30 -20.35
CA CYS A 500 2.37 28.21 -21.17
C CYS A 500 0.95 28.39 -20.59
N MET A 501 0.29 27.29 -20.22
CA MET A 501 -1.01 27.32 -19.53
C MET A 501 -0.94 28.10 -18.20
N LEU A 502 0.09 27.87 -17.40
CA LEU A 502 0.26 28.58 -16.13
C LEU A 502 0.38 30.09 -16.33
N GLN A 503 1.08 30.54 -17.38
CA GLN A 503 1.20 31.96 -17.70
C GLN A 503 -0.13 32.53 -18.19
N TYR A 504 -0.89 31.77 -18.99
CA TYR A 504 -2.24 32.18 -19.39
C TYR A 504 -3.15 32.38 -18.18
N LEU A 505 -3.17 31.44 -17.22
CA LEU A 505 -3.95 31.55 -15.98
C LEU A 505 -3.51 32.73 -15.10
N ARG A 506 -2.25 33.16 -15.17
CA ARG A 506 -1.77 34.39 -14.50
C ARG A 506 -2.37 35.62 -15.13
N PHE A 507 -2.34 35.71 -16.46
CA PHE A 507 -2.95 36.82 -17.19
C PHE A 507 -4.46 36.90 -16.91
N GLU A 508 -5.17 35.80 -16.95
CA GLU A 508 -6.60 35.75 -16.62
C GLU A 508 -6.87 36.21 -15.18
N ALA A 509 -6.06 35.78 -14.20
CA ALA A 509 -6.19 36.17 -12.81
C ALA A 509 -5.89 37.70 -12.58
N GLU A 510 -5.12 38.33 -13.47
CA GLU A 510 -4.80 39.76 -13.47
C GLU A 510 -5.80 40.57 -14.30
N GLY A 511 -6.83 39.92 -14.85
CA GLY A 511 -7.87 40.57 -15.66
C GLY A 511 -7.46 40.89 -17.09
N ILE A 512 -6.37 40.29 -17.59
CA ILE A 512 -5.96 40.42 -19.00
C ILE A 512 -6.87 39.51 -19.83
N GLY A 513 -7.55 40.07 -20.81
CA GLY A 513 -8.45 39.35 -21.68
C GLY A 513 -7.74 38.25 -22.50
N SER A 514 -8.46 37.18 -22.81
CA SER A 514 -7.91 35.99 -23.52
C SER A 514 -7.24 36.37 -24.85
N ALA A 515 -7.81 37.30 -25.64
CA ALA A 515 -7.23 37.72 -26.90
C ALA A 515 -5.84 38.38 -26.67
N GLN A 516 -5.75 39.32 -25.75
CA GLN A 516 -4.50 40.01 -25.42
C GLN A 516 -3.47 39.02 -24.82
N ALA A 517 -3.89 38.08 -23.98
CA ALA A 517 -3.03 37.06 -23.44
C ALA A 517 -2.42 36.19 -24.55
N LEU A 518 -3.25 35.73 -25.52
CA LEU A 518 -2.81 34.92 -26.65
C LEU A 518 -1.92 35.65 -27.65
N ASP A 519 -1.95 36.99 -27.68
CA ASP A 519 -1.03 37.83 -28.49
C ASP A 519 0.35 37.96 -27.84
N VAL A 520 0.42 37.92 -26.51
CA VAL A 520 1.68 38.08 -25.75
C VAL A 520 2.39 36.74 -25.57
N LEU A 521 1.67 35.63 -25.38
CA LEU A 521 2.26 34.31 -25.11
C LEU A 521 3.29 33.83 -26.14
N PRO A 522 3.14 34.07 -27.48
CA PRO A 522 4.15 33.68 -28.47
C PRO A 522 5.52 34.38 -28.30
N LEU A 523 5.61 35.44 -27.51
CA LEU A 523 6.88 36.08 -27.16
C LEU A 523 7.66 35.33 -26.07
N LEU A 524 6.96 34.48 -25.32
CA LEU A 524 7.48 33.76 -24.15
C LEU A 524 7.60 32.24 -24.37
N TYR A 525 6.74 31.71 -25.19
CA TYR A 525 6.60 30.26 -25.41
C TYR A 525 6.58 29.88 -26.90
N GLY A 526 6.80 28.61 -27.22
CA GLY A 526 6.77 28.12 -28.58
C GLY A 526 5.40 28.34 -29.25
N LYS A 527 5.40 28.66 -30.56
CA LYS A 527 4.17 28.85 -31.34
C LYS A 527 3.23 27.66 -31.26
N GLU A 528 3.77 26.46 -31.20
CA GLU A 528 3.02 25.20 -31.13
C GLU A 528 2.23 25.11 -29.80
N ASP A 529 2.85 25.46 -28.66
CA ASP A 529 2.18 25.48 -27.36
C ASP A 529 1.04 26.49 -27.32
N VAL A 530 1.26 27.68 -27.88
CA VAL A 530 0.25 28.75 -27.90
C VAL A 530 -0.90 28.40 -28.85
N GLU A 531 -0.62 27.78 -29.99
CA GLU A 531 -1.66 27.36 -30.92
C GLU A 531 -2.52 26.23 -30.34
N ARG A 532 -1.89 25.28 -29.65
CA ARG A 532 -2.60 24.24 -28.89
C ARG A 532 -3.51 24.85 -27.82
N LEU A 533 -3.03 25.83 -27.09
CA LEU A 533 -3.81 26.57 -26.08
C LEU A 533 -5.00 27.29 -26.73
N ARG A 534 -4.79 27.91 -27.89
CA ARG A 534 -5.83 28.59 -28.68
C ARG A 534 -6.92 27.63 -29.13
N SER A 535 -6.52 26.49 -29.67
CA SER A 535 -7.46 25.43 -30.09
C SER A 535 -8.28 24.91 -28.92
N SER A 536 -7.63 24.62 -27.78
CA SER A 536 -8.33 24.15 -26.57
C SER A 536 -9.40 25.15 -26.09
N LEU A 537 -9.08 26.45 -26.10
CA LEU A 537 -10.03 27.51 -25.76
C LEU A 537 -11.19 27.63 -26.75
N GLN A 538 -10.92 27.43 -28.05
CA GLN A 538 -11.96 27.46 -29.10
C GLN A 538 -12.86 26.24 -29.05
N ASP A 539 -12.27 25.05 -28.87
CA ASP A 539 -12.99 23.76 -28.98
C ASP A 539 -13.74 23.43 -27.68
N HIS A 540 -13.19 23.81 -26.52
CA HIS A 540 -13.70 23.41 -25.22
C HIS A 540 -14.08 24.56 -24.29
N GLY A 541 -13.68 25.80 -24.63
CA GLY A 541 -13.89 26.98 -23.78
C GLY A 541 -13.01 27.00 -22.53
N ASP A 542 -11.99 26.13 -22.47
CA ASP A 542 -11.02 26.05 -21.38
C ASP A 542 -9.66 25.55 -21.85
N VAL A 543 -8.64 25.68 -21.00
CA VAL A 543 -7.26 25.29 -21.29
C VAL A 543 -6.87 23.90 -20.79
N PHE A 544 -7.77 23.18 -20.12
CA PHE A 544 -7.48 21.92 -19.45
C PHE A 544 -8.01 20.70 -20.20
N SER A 545 -9.11 20.86 -20.96
CA SER A 545 -9.88 19.72 -21.50
C SER A 545 -9.05 18.75 -22.33
N ASP A 546 -8.05 19.23 -23.09
CA ASP A 546 -7.15 18.38 -23.87
C ASP A 546 -6.22 17.50 -23.02
N LEU A 547 -6.06 17.83 -21.75
CA LEU A 547 -5.16 17.15 -20.83
C LEU A 547 -5.88 16.33 -19.76
N LEU A 548 -7.20 16.53 -19.62
CA LEU A 548 -8.01 15.82 -18.67
C LEU A 548 -8.30 14.41 -19.19
N MET A 549 -7.90 13.42 -18.42
CA MET A 549 -8.19 12.03 -18.70
C MET A 549 -9.48 11.65 -17.98
N GLU A 550 -10.48 11.24 -18.74
CA GLU A 550 -11.75 10.73 -18.21
C GLU A 550 -11.91 9.26 -18.49
N CYS A 551 -12.50 8.54 -17.55
CA CYS A 551 -12.83 7.13 -17.74
C CYS A 551 -14.15 7.00 -18.53
N CYS A 552 -14.15 6.19 -19.56
CA CYS A 552 -15.33 5.99 -20.45
C CYS A 552 -16.34 4.96 -19.91
N LEU A 553 -16.13 4.44 -18.69
CA LEU A 553 -17.05 3.47 -18.11
C LEU A 553 -18.51 3.99 -18.06
N PRO A 554 -19.49 3.14 -18.40
CA PRO A 554 -19.37 1.74 -18.81
C PRO A 554 -19.09 1.52 -20.30
N HIS A 555 -18.86 2.55 -21.10
CA HIS A 555 -18.75 2.50 -22.56
C HIS A 555 -17.31 2.28 -23.04
N CYS A 556 -16.65 1.23 -22.55
CA CYS A 556 -15.27 0.90 -22.91
C CYS A 556 -15.10 0.61 -24.41
N ASP A 557 -16.14 0.14 -25.08
CA ASP A 557 -16.19 -0.11 -26.53
C ASP A 557 -15.94 1.15 -27.38
N LYS A 558 -16.30 2.32 -26.84
CA LYS A 558 -16.14 3.63 -27.48
C LYS A 558 -14.99 4.45 -26.92
N CYS A 559 -14.21 3.87 -26.00
CA CYS A 559 -13.13 4.57 -25.31
C CYS A 559 -11.95 4.87 -26.24
N PRO A 560 -11.52 6.13 -26.39
CA PRO A 560 -10.36 6.48 -27.22
C PRO A 560 -9.04 5.91 -26.68
N HIS A 561 -9.00 5.52 -25.42
CA HIS A 561 -7.83 4.96 -24.73
C HIS A 561 -7.87 3.42 -24.60
N ARG A 562 -8.82 2.74 -25.29
CA ARG A 562 -9.07 1.30 -25.11
C ARG A 562 -7.82 0.44 -25.30
N GLU A 563 -7.01 0.73 -26.33
CA GLU A 563 -5.81 -0.05 -26.62
C GLU A 563 -4.72 0.09 -25.54
N GLN A 564 -4.69 1.23 -24.85
CA GLN A 564 -3.73 1.53 -23.78
C GLN A 564 -4.27 1.17 -22.39
N CYS A 565 -5.60 1.01 -22.26
CA CYS A 565 -6.26 0.75 -21.00
C CYS A 565 -6.23 -0.75 -20.67
N TYR A 566 -5.85 -1.10 -19.44
CA TYR A 566 -5.85 -2.48 -18.97
C TYR A 566 -7.09 -2.85 -18.12
N TYR A 567 -8.13 -2.02 -18.12
CA TYR A 567 -9.34 -2.28 -17.33
C TYR A 567 -10.09 -3.55 -17.79
N GLU A 568 -10.26 -3.76 -19.11
CA GLU A 568 -10.87 -4.98 -19.64
C GLU A 568 -10.04 -6.23 -19.28
N GLU A 569 -8.71 -6.09 -19.29
CA GLU A 569 -7.81 -7.14 -18.85
C GLU A 569 -7.98 -7.44 -17.37
N ALA A 570 -8.03 -6.42 -16.51
CA ALA A 570 -8.29 -6.56 -15.09
C ALA A 570 -9.63 -7.29 -14.84
N ARG A 571 -10.70 -6.91 -15.54
CA ARG A 571 -12.01 -7.61 -15.46
C ARG A 571 -11.90 -9.08 -15.85
N ARG A 572 -11.19 -9.39 -16.94
CA ARG A 572 -10.96 -10.77 -17.39
C ARG A 572 -10.24 -11.58 -16.31
N VAL A 573 -9.16 -11.02 -15.74
CA VAL A 573 -8.38 -11.69 -14.69
C VAL A 573 -9.24 -11.89 -13.44
N ILE A 574 -10.00 -10.88 -13.00
CA ILE A 574 -10.90 -11.01 -11.84
C ILE A 574 -11.92 -12.13 -12.07
N ARG A 575 -12.57 -12.14 -13.23
CA ARG A 575 -13.58 -13.16 -13.55
C ARG A 575 -12.96 -14.57 -13.53
N ASN A 576 -11.86 -14.77 -14.25
CA ASN A 576 -11.19 -16.07 -14.32
C ASN A 576 -10.73 -16.55 -12.92
N THR A 577 -10.21 -15.62 -12.13
CA THR A 577 -9.78 -15.88 -10.75
C THR A 577 -10.99 -16.19 -9.85
N GLY A 578 -12.05 -15.40 -9.96
CA GLY A 578 -13.30 -15.56 -9.21
C GLY A 578 -14.04 -16.85 -9.52
N GLU A 579 -14.09 -17.27 -10.80
CA GLU A 579 -14.67 -18.55 -11.18
C GLU A 579 -13.95 -19.76 -10.57
N ARG A 580 -12.63 -19.69 -10.39
CA ARG A 580 -11.86 -20.70 -9.66
C ARG A 580 -12.15 -20.65 -8.17
N TYR A 581 -12.25 -19.44 -7.60
CA TYR A 581 -12.59 -19.26 -6.19
C TYR A 581 -14.00 -19.76 -5.87
N SER A 582 -14.98 -19.56 -6.73
CA SER A 582 -16.36 -20.03 -6.51
C SER A 582 -16.49 -21.57 -6.41
N LYS A 583 -15.51 -22.31 -6.94
CA LYS A 583 -15.44 -23.77 -6.90
C LYS A 583 -14.59 -24.30 -5.74
N PHE A 584 -13.98 -23.40 -4.96
CA PHE A 584 -13.07 -23.77 -3.89
C PHE A 584 -13.84 -24.11 -2.61
N THR A 585 -14.14 -25.38 -2.44
CA THR A 585 -14.79 -25.92 -1.23
C THR A 585 -13.80 -26.60 -0.27
N ALA A 586 -12.64 -27.02 -0.80
CA ALA A 586 -11.59 -27.65 -0.01
C ALA A 586 -10.78 -26.58 0.78
N GLY A 587 -10.43 -26.87 2.04
CA GLY A 587 -9.55 -26.03 2.84
C GLY A 587 -10.24 -24.98 3.71
N GLN A 588 -11.57 -24.96 3.76
CA GLN A 588 -12.34 -24.26 4.79
C GLN A 588 -12.79 -25.24 5.90
N ASP A 589 -12.33 -26.49 5.85
CA ASP A 589 -12.57 -27.47 6.89
C ASP A 589 -11.70 -27.17 8.12
N ARG A 590 -12.23 -27.36 9.33
CA ARG A 590 -11.53 -27.13 10.60
C ARG A 590 -10.22 -27.89 10.70
N GLU A 591 -10.18 -29.12 10.16
CA GLU A 591 -8.96 -29.92 10.18
C GLU A 591 -7.81 -29.29 9.37
N HIS A 592 -8.13 -28.50 8.35
CA HIS A 592 -7.13 -27.76 7.59
C HIS A 592 -6.38 -26.71 8.45
N PHE A 593 -7.02 -26.17 9.49
CA PHE A 593 -6.44 -25.15 10.36
C PHE A 593 -5.79 -25.72 11.65
N ARG A 594 -5.92 -27.00 11.92
CA ARG A 594 -5.24 -27.64 13.06
C ARG A 594 -3.79 -27.95 12.71
N ILE A 595 -2.86 -27.50 13.57
CA ILE A 595 -1.40 -27.72 13.46
C ILE A 595 -0.99 -28.87 14.38
#